data_df07913947d3735562ef2fb5ebc0ed65
#
_entry.id   df07913947d3735562ef2fb5ebc0ed65
#
_cell.length_a   1.000
_cell.length_b   1.000
_cell.length_c   1.000
_cell.angle_alpha   90.00
_cell.angle_beta   90.00
_cell.angle_gamma   90.00
#
_symmetry.space_group_name_H-M   'P 1'
#
loop_
_entity.id
_entity.type
_entity.pdbx_description
1 polymer ?
#
loop_
_entity_poly.entity_id
_entity_poly.type
_entity_poly.pdbx_seq_one_letter_code
_entity_poly.pdbx_strand_id
1 'polypeptide(L)'
;LDLLGKIQHAGEILLGSTTPFSVANYAVGANAVLPTGGKACTYSAVSVRDFLKYSSVIHVSPQGFSILQDPVQILAEYEGFPAHAQAVRLERKD
;
A
#
# COMPACT_ATOMS: atom_id res chain seq x y z
N LEU A 1 19.72 -20.31 -8.55
CA LEU A 1 19.26 -19.41 -7.49
C LEU A 1 19.97 -18.06 -7.48
N ASP A 2 21.20 -17.99 -8.00
CA ASP A 2 22.05 -16.78 -7.95
C ASP A 2 21.49 -15.57 -8.72
N LEU A 3 20.57 -15.81 -9.64
CA LEU A 3 19.91 -14.76 -10.42
C LEU A 3 18.63 -14.23 -9.74
N LEU A 4 18.07 -14.95 -8.76
CA LEU A 4 16.75 -14.62 -8.19
C LEU A 4 16.71 -13.20 -7.63
N GLY A 5 17.73 -12.80 -6.87
CA GLY A 5 17.83 -11.46 -6.31
C GLY A 5 18.08 -10.33 -7.33
N LYS A 6 18.37 -10.67 -8.60
CA LYS A 6 18.59 -9.72 -9.69
C LYS A 6 17.36 -9.49 -10.56
N ILE A 7 16.33 -10.35 -10.41
CA ILE A 7 15.08 -10.24 -11.16
C ILE A 7 14.15 -9.29 -10.39
N GLN A 8 13.90 -8.11 -10.93
CA GLN A 8 13.11 -7.08 -10.29
C GLN A 8 11.66 -7.04 -10.79
N HIS A 9 11.42 -7.43 -12.04
CA HIS A 9 10.14 -7.22 -12.70
C HIS A 9 9.68 -8.51 -13.38
N ALA A 10 9.07 -9.39 -12.61
CA ALA A 10 8.45 -10.61 -13.12
C ALA A 10 7.11 -10.85 -12.40
N GLY A 11 6.09 -11.26 -13.15
CA GLY A 11 4.81 -11.65 -12.56
C GLY A 11 4.90 -12.98 -11.81
N GLU A 12 5.77 -13.88 -12.30
CA GLU A 12 6.06 -15.17 -11.68
C GLU A 12 7.49 -15.57 -12.00
N ILE A 13 8.15 -16.29 -11.11
CA ILE A 13 9.48 -16.83 -11.30
C ILE A 13 9.44 -18.32 -10.99
N LEU A 14 9.70 -19.13 -12.01
CA LEU A 14 9.73 -20.59 -11.92
C LEU A 14 11.16 -21.07 -11.71
N LEU A 15 11.40 -21.87 -10.68
CA LEU A 15 12.74 -22.29 -10.29
C LEU A 15 12.96 -23.79 -10.57
N GLY A 16 14.02 -24.08 -11.31
CA GLY A 16 14.49 -25.44 -11.59
C GLY A 16 13.70 -26.16 -12.68
N SER A 17 14.19 -27.32 -13.05
CA SER A 17 13.67 -28.13 -14.16
C SER A 17 12.35 -28.87 -13.84
N THR A 18 12.00 -28.95 -12.56
CA THR A 18 10.81 -29.66 -12.07
C THR A 18 9.61 -28.72 -11.82
N THR A 19 9.74 -27.45 -12.20
CA THR A 19 8.68 -26.44 -12.02
C THR A 19 8.26 -25.86 -13.37
N PRO A 20 7.69 -26.67 -14.27
CA PRO A 20 7.15 -26.16 -15.52
C PRO A 20 5.92 -25.28 -15.26
N PHE A 21 5.62 -24.38 -16.17
CA PHE A 21 4.51 -23.43 -16.08
C PHE A 21 3.15 -24.10 -15.78
N SER A 22 2.89 -25.28 -16.35
CA SER A 22 1.66 -26.03 -16.09
C SER A 22 1.52 -26.48 -14.64
N VAL A 23 2.62 -26.81 -13.95
CA VAL A 23 2.59 -27.15 -12.52
C VAL A 23 2.23 -25.91 -11.71
N ALA A 24 2.81 -24.76 -12.02
CA ALA A 24 2.48 -23.49 -11.39
C ALA A 24 1.00 -23.14 -11.56
N ASN A 25 0.45 -23.29 -12.78
CA ASN A 25 -0.94 -22.94 -13.06
C ASN A 25 -1.98 -23.85 -12.39
N TYR A 26 -1.69 -25.13 -12.23
CA TYR A 26 -2.74 -26.09 -11.87
C TYR A 26 -2.56 -26.79 -10.52
N ALA A 27 -1.37 -26.75 -9.92
CA ALA A 27 -1.07 -27.63 -8.81
C ALA A 27 -0.49 -26.97 -7.56
N VAL A 28 0.20 -25.82 -7.66
CA VAL A 28 0.99 -25.30 -6.53
C VAL A 28 0.44 -24.01 -5.90
N GLY A 29 -0.75 -23.58 -6.28
CA GLY A 29 -1.44 -22.45 -5.64
C GLY A 29 -0.94 -21.06 -6.04
N ALA A 30 0.01 -20.94 -6.98
CA ALA A 30 0.35 -19.66 -7.58
C ALA A 30 -0.81 -19.16 -8.46
N ASN A 31 -1.00 -17.84 -8.58
CA ASN A 31 -2.03 -17.29 -9.43
C ASN A 31 -1.49 -17.06 -10.84
N ALA A 32 -2.16 -17.67 -11.83
CA ALA A 32 -1.80 -17.57 -13.24
C ALA A 32 -2.27 -16.27 -13.94
N VAL A 33 -2.97 -15.38 -13.24
CA VAL A 33 -3.36 -14.08 -13.78
C VAL A 33 -2.18 -13.12 -13.60
N LEU A 34 -1.30 -13.12 -14.57
CA LEU A 34 -0.03 -12.42 -14.56
C LEU A 34 -0.11 -11.07 -15.29
N PRO A 35 0.68 -10.07 -14.89
CA PRO A 35 0.79 -8.83 -15.63
C PRO A 35 1.45 -9.08 -17.00
N THR A 36 0.84 -8.55 -18.07
CA THR A 36 1.31 -8.68 -19.45
C THR A 36 1.73 -7.33 -20.04
N GLY A 37 2.26 -7.31 -21.26
CA GLY A 37 2.60 -6.08 -21.97
C GLY A 37 3.64 -5.22 -21.26
N GLY A 38 4.64 -5.85 -20.60
CA GLY A 38 5.68 -5.12 -19.87
C GLY A 38 5.24 -4.53 -18.52
N LYS A 39 4.04 -4.85 -18.05
CA LYS A 39 3.46 -4.25 -16.82
C LYS A 39 3.96 -4.87 -15.52
N ALA A 40 4.79 -5.90 -15.55
CA ALA A 40 5.37 -6.50 -14.35
C ALA A 40 6.25 -5.54 -13.53
N CYS A 41 6.67 -4.41 -14.10
CA CYS A 41 7.34 -3.33 -13.36
C CYS A 41 6.39 -2.52 -12.44
N THR A 42 5.09 -2.62 -12.67
CA THR A 42 4.08 -1.82 -11.94
C THR A 42 3.08 -2.70 -11.19
N TYR A 43 2.76 -3.87 -11.73
CA TYR A 43 1.74 -4.75 -11.19
C TYR A 43 2.30 -6.12 -10.85
N SER A 44 1.75 -6.74 -9.82
CA SER A 44 1.97 -8.14 -9.45
C SER A 44 0.94 -9.06 -10.09
N ALA A 45 1.14 -10.36 -9.98
CA ALA A 45 0.08 -11.34 -10.21
C ALA A 45 -1.10 -11.07 -9.28
N VAL A 46 -2.32 -11.39 -9.72
CA VAL A 46 -3.53 -11.23 -8.89
C VAL A 46 -3.40 -12.03 -7.61
N SER A 47 -3.71 -11.40 -6.50
CA SER A 47 -3.66 -12.01 -5.17
C SER A 47 -4.88 -11.61 -4.33
N VAL A 48 -5.04 -12.21 -3.17
CA VAL A 48 -6.08 -11.82 -2.19
C VAL A 48 -6.00 -10.33 -1.85
N ARG A 49 -4.81 -9.74 -1.91
CA ARG A 49 -4.61 -8.31 -1.59
C ARG A 49 -5.36 -7.38 -2.53
N ASP A 50 -5.58 -7.78 -3.78
CA ASP A 50 -6.32 -6.98 -4.77
C ASP A 50 -7.81 -6.86 -4.43
N PHE A 51 -8.30 -7.75 -3.57
CA PHE A 51 -9.68 -7.78 -3.10
C PHE A 51 -9.85 -7.27 -1.66
N LEU A 52 -8.75 -6.87 -1.02
CA LEU A 52 -8.79 -6.29 0.32
C LEU A 52 -8.96 -4.77 0.25
N LYS A 53 -9.79 -4.27 1.16
CA LYS A 53 -9.98 -2.84 1.38
C LYS A 53 -9.37 -2.46 2.72
N TYR A 54 -8.62 -1.40 2.71
CA TYR A 54 -7.98 -0.87 3.91
C TYR A 54 -8.71 0.39 4.40
N SER A 55 -8.81 0.53 5.72
CA SER A 55 -9.30 1.74 6.36
C SER A 55 -8.32 2.14 7.45
N SER A 56 -7.97 3.42 7.50
CA SER A 56 -7.19 3.96 8.60
C SER A 56 -8.10 4.23 9.78
N VAL A 57 -7.70 3.77 10.96
CA VAL A 57 -8.35 4.12 12.23
C VAL A 57 -7.37 4.98 13.02
N ILE A 58 -7.76 6.21 13.30
CA ILE A 58 -6.91 7.19 13.96
C ILE A 58 -7.57 7.63 15.24
N HIS A 59 -6.83 7.54 16.34
CA HIS A 59 -7.21 8.09 17.63
C HIS A 59 -6.07 8.95 18.16
N VAL A 60 -6.36 10.17 18.54
CA VAL A 60 -5.40 11.10 19.13
C VAL A 60 -5.84 11.39 20.57
N SER A 61 -4.95 11.15 21.53
CA SER A 61 -5.20 11.49 22.93
C SER A 61 -5.25 13.02 23.12
N PRO A 62 -5.89 13.53 24.18
CA PRO A 62 -5.90 14.98 24.47
C PRO A 62 -4.51 15.59 24.53
N GLN A 63 -3.54 14.89 25.12
CA GLN A 63 -2.13 15.33 25.19
C GLN A 63 -1.49 15.34 23.78
N GLY A 64 -1.75 14.31 22.97
CA GLY A 64 -1.29 14.25 21.59
C GLY A 64 -1.89 15.38 20.75
N PHE A 65 -3.17 15.67 20.94
CA PHE A 65 -3.84 16.78 20.25
C PHE A 65 -3.20 18.12 20.57
N SER A 66 -2.92 18.40 21.85
CA SER A 66 -2.26 19.64 22.27
C SER A 66 -0.88 19.86 21.62
N ILE A 67 -0.14 18.77 21.39
CA ILE A 67 1.17 18.84 20.74
C ILE A 67 1.02 19.08 19.21
N LEU A 68 -0.02 18.49 18.60
CA LEU A 68 -0.20 18.51 17.15
C LEU A 68 -0.96 19.75 16.67
N GLN A 69 -1.67 20.44 17.54
CA GLN A 69 -2.57 21.54 17.19
C GLN A 69 -1.86 22.65 16.41
N ASP A 70 -0.75 23.19 16.93
CA ASP A 70 -0.02 24.28 16.29
C ASP A 70 0.61 23.86 14.94
N PRO A 71 1.35 22.73 14.84
CA PRO A 71 1.89 22.28 13.56
C PRO A 71 0.82 22.05 12.49
N VAL A 72 -0.30 21.44 12.86
CA VAL A 72 -1.41 21.18 11.90
C VAL A 72 -2.04 22.50 11.44
N GLN A 73 -2.25 23.45 12.34
CA GLN A 73 -2.76 24.76 11.97
C GLN A 73 -1.86 25.49 10.98
N ILE A 74 -0.55 25.54 11.28
CA ILE A 74 0.44 26.21 10.42
C ILE A 74 0.46 25.58 9.03
N LEU A 75 0.48 24.25 8.95
CA LEU A 75 0.48 23.53 7.68
C LEU A 75 -0.80 23.78 6.88
N ALA A 76 -1.96 23.72 7.53
CA ALA A 76 -3.24 23.96 6.87
C ALA A 76 -3.36 25.40 6.34
N GLU A 77 -2.86 26.40 7.07
CA GLU A 77 -2.80 27.77 6.61
C GLU A 77 -1.84 27.94 5.42
N TYR A 78 -0.67 27.31 5.49
CA TYR A 78 0.31 27.32 4.41
C TYR A 78 -0.22 26.72 3.11
N GLU A 79 -0.98 25.62 3.21
CA GLU A 79 -1.64 24.97 2.07
C GLU A 79 -2.90 25.68 1.58
N GLY A 80 -3.35 26.73 2.27
CA GLY A 80 -4.53 27.50 1.88
C GLY A 80 -5.87 26.85 2.25
N PHE A 81 -5.88 25.98 3.30
CA PHE A 81 -7.09 25.33 3.81
C PHE A 81 -7.56 25.91 5.16
N PRO A 82 -8.15 27.11 5.18
CA PRO A 82 -8.54 27.78 6.45
C PRO A 82 -9.55 27.00 7.28
N ALA A 83 -10.44 26.22 6.64
CA ALA A 83 -11.38 25.38 7.35
C ALA A 83 -10.69 24.25 8.14
N HIS A 84 -9.60 23.68 7.60
CA HIS A 84 -8.79 22.69 8.32
C HIS A 84 -8.04 23.33 9.49
N ALA A 85 -7.46 24.52 9.30
CA ALA A 85 -6.83 25.26 10.38
C ALA A 85 -7.82 25.59 11.50
N GLN A 86 -9.05 26.01 11.15
CA GLN A 86 -10.09 26.30 12.13
C GLN A 86 -10.55 25.06 12.90
N ALA A 87 -10.60 23.90 12.25
CA ALA A 87 -11.03 22.65 12.88
C ALA A 87 -10.16 22.24 14.08
N VAL A 88 -8.86 22.57 14.06
CA VAL A 88 -7.95 22.27 15.18
C VAL A 88 -7.91 23.36 16.24
N ARG A 89 -8.47 24.56 15.98
CA ARG A 89 -8.61 25.63 16.97
C ARG A 89 -9.83 25.42 17.87
N LEU A 90 -10.84 24.72 17.38
CA LEU A 90 -12.04 24.47 18.13
C LEU A 90 -11.79 23.32 19.10
N GLU A 91 -11.73 23.60 20.40
CA GLU A 91 -11.86 22.56 21.41
C GLU A 91 -13.20 21.85 21.21
N ARG A 92 -13.16 20.60 20.76
CA ARG A 92 -14.34 19.74 20.76
C ARG A 92 -14.62 19.38 22.22
N LYS A 93 -15.65 20.01 22.79
CA LYS A 93 -16.24 19.54 24.05
C LYS A 93 -16.93 18.21 23.70
N ASP A 94 -16.39 17.11 24.22
CA ASP A 94 -17.09 15.81 24.22
C ASP A 94 -18.37 15.88 25.03
#